data_e5b852fe741e7423cad382d432b33e4d
#
_entry.id   e5b852fe741e7423cad382d432b33e4d
#
_cell.length_a   1.000
_cell.length_b   1.000
_cell.length_c   1.000
_cell.angle_alpha   90.00
_cell.angle_beta   90.00
_cell.angle_gamma   90.00
#
_symmetry.space_group_name_H-M   'P 1'
#
loop_
_entity.id
_entity.type
_entity.pdbx_description
1 polymer ?
#
loop_
_entity_poly.entity_id
_entity_poly.type
_entity_poly.pdbx_seq_one_letter_code
_entity_poly.pdbx_strand_id
1 'polypeptide(L)'
;MNQYLPLLPIALSGLLAACAGEPTSTASPPTPVPAQAEPIAAPIQGPGLRGELLGVAADADVDLALLGVDMRGRPRALLGQVHLRGNGEALPFHLPLNNLQAPQDLRLELRGRVSQSGRLVQRLPARTITELSDQDLGALQLVPAP
;
A
#
# COMPACT_ATOMS: atom_id res chain seq x y z
N MET A 1 -33.26 -33.05 -28.93
CA MET A 1 -32.64 -34.08 -29.78
C MET A 1 -31.22 -34.19 -29.32
N ASN A 2 -31.07 -35.20 -28.48
CA ASN A 2 -30.22 -36.35 -28.71
C ASN A 2 -28.71 -36.00 -28.54
N GLN A 3 -27.90 -36.70 -27.86
CA GLN A 3 -27.91 -38.04 -27.23
C GLN A 3 -26.59 -38.31 -26.53
N TYR A 4 -26.67 -39.02 -25.45
CA TYR A 4 -25.93 -40.19 -25.00
C TYR A 4 -24.52 -40.11 -24.45
N LEU A 5 -24.47 -40.43 -23.19
CA LEU A 5 -23.47 -41.18 -22.43
C LEU A 5 -22.86 -42.39 -23.24
N PRO A 6 -21.64 -42.88 -22.92
CA PRO A 6 -21.59 -43.93 -21.93
C PRO A 6 -20.43 -43.92 -20.96
N LEU A 7 -20.69 -44.50 -19.81
CA LEU A 7 -19.83 -45.08 -18.78
C LEU A 7 -18.85 -46.12 -19.31
N LEU A 8 -17.64 -46.16 -18.74
CA LEU A 8 -16.99 -47.45 -18.46
C LEU A 8 -16.03 -47.31 -17.27
N PRO A 9 -16.05 -48.25 -16.32
CA PRO A 9 -15.13 -48.32 -15.18
C PRO A 9 -13.97 -49.27 -15.50
N ILE A 10 -12.76 -48.90 -15.08
CA ILE A 10 -11.65 -49.86 -14.97
C ILE A 10 -11.11 -49.78 -13.54
N ALA A 11 -11.43 -50.82 -12.78
CA ALA A 11 -10.78 -51.18 -11.57
C ALA A 11 -9.47 -51.91 -11.93
N LEU A 12 -8.38 -51.53 -11.29
CA LEU A 12 -7.23 -52.43 -11.21
C LEU A 12 -6.56 -52.29 -9.85
N SER A 13 -6.67 -53.34 -9.10
CA SER A 13 -6.02 -53.63 -7.83
C SER A 13 -4.56 -53.92 -8.00
N GLY A 14 -3.71 -53.59 -7.04
CA GLY A 14 -2.30 -54.01 -6.94
C GLY A 14 -1.69 -53.41 -5.69
N LEU A 15 -1.75 -54.11 -4.67
CA LEU A 15 -0.82 -54.87 -3.80
C LEU A 15 0.44 -54.15 -3.31
N LEU A 16 0.45 -53.95 -1.98
CA LEU A 16 1.51 -54.15 -0.97
C LEU A 16 2.98 -53.86 -1.34
N ALA A 17 3.56 -52.90 -0.63
CA ALA A 17 4.86 -53.05 -0.01
C ALA A 17 4.92 -52.28 1.32
N ALA A 18 4.92 -52.99 2.39
CA ALA A 18 5.26 -52.53 3.72
C ALA A 18 6.78 -52.27 3.76
N CYS A 19 7.16 -51.05 4.13
CA CYS A 19 8.50 -50.81 4.68
C CYS A 19 8.28 -50.08 6.00
N ALA A 20 8.39 -50.86 7.06
CA ALA A 20 8.59 -50.34 8.41
C ALA A 20 9.98 -49.66 8.45
N GLY A 21 10.02 -48.43 8.77
CA GLY A 21 11.18 -47.64 9.08
C GLY A 21 10.75 -46.48 9.93
N GLU A 22 10.65 -46.72 11.25
CA GLU A 22 10.59 -45.64 12.23
C GLU A 22 11.98 -45.00 12.37
N PRO A 23 12.17 -43.78 11.99
CA PRO A 23 13.13 -42.94 12.69
C PRO A 23 12.38 -42.25 13.81
N THR A 24 12.67 -42.60 15.01
CA THR A 24 12.40 -41.84 16.22
C THR A 24 12.98 -40.42 16.05
N SER A 25 12.25 -39.52 15.38
CA SER A 25 12.52 -38.11 15.44
C SER A 25 12.11 -37.65 16.82
N THR A 26 13.07 -37.54 17.68
CA THR A 26 13.01 -36.71 18.87
C THR A 26 12.59 -35.32 18.45
N ALA A 27 11.31 -35.03 18.59
CA ALA A 27 10.79 -33.68 18.40
C ALA A 27 11.46 -32.78 19.44
N SER A 28 12.47 -32.04 19.03
CA SER A 28 12.93 -30.88 19.80
C SER A 28 11.74 -29.96 19.98
N PRO A 29 11.48 -29.47 21.20
CA PRO A 29 10.43 -28.49 21.41
C PRO A 29 10.66 -27.30 20.48
N PRO A 30 9.63 -26.76 19.83
CA PRO A 30 9.80 -25.59 18.97
C PRO A 30 10.36 -24.47 19.82
N THR A 31 11.58 -24.08 19.50
CA THR A 31 12.18 -22.85 20.01
C THR A 31 11.17 -21.74 19.68
N PRO A 32 10.70 -20.95 20.64
CA PRO A 32 9.84 -19.81 20.33
C PRO A 32 10.61 -18.94 19.37
N VAL A 33 10.15 -18.92 18.11
CA VAL A 33 10.60 -17.94 17.13
C VAL A 33 10.29 -16.60 17.77
N PRO A 34 11.28 -15.73 18.02
CA PRO A 34 10.98 -14.39 18.48
C PRO A 34 10.00 -13.81 17.46
N ALA A 35 8.82 -13.41 17.94
CA ALA A 35 7.88 -12.66 17.12
C ALA A 35 8.73 -11.55 16.47
N GLN A 36 8.88 -11.62 15.17
CA GLN A 36 9.48 -10.54 14.41
C GLN A 36 8.62 -9.34 14.75
N ALA A 37 9.15 -8.47 15.62
CA ALA A 37 8.60 -7.16 15.79
C ALA A 37 8.43 -6.62 14.38
N GLU A 38 7.19 -6.30 14.00
CA GLU A 38 6.89 -5.59 12.77
C GLU A 38 7.91 -4.47 12.67
N PRO A 39 8.54 -4.26 11.52
CA PRO A 39 9.51 -3.19 11.39
C PRO A 39 8.78 -1.91 11.77
N ILE A 40 9.07 -1.37 12.95
CA ILE A 40 8.79 0.01 13.26
C ILE A 40 9.46 0.73 12.10
N ALA A 41 8.64 1.29 11.22
CA ALA A 41 9.12 1.98 10.03
C ALA A 41 10.22 2.92 10.51
N ALA A 42 11.46 2.60 10.17
CA ALA A 42 12.59 3.45 10.53
C ALA A 42 12.22 4.85 10.04
N PRO A 43 12.43 5.89 10.85
CA PRO A 43 12.10 7.25 10.43
C PRO A 43 12.78 7.46 9.09
N ILE A 44 11.98 7.65 8.05
CA ILE A 44 12.47 7.84 6.69
C ILE A 44 13.25 9.15 6.73
N GLN A 45 14.57 9.01 6.75
CA GLN A 45 15.49 10.13 6.87
C GLN A 45 15.76 10.69 5.49
N GLY A 46 15.62 11.99 5.35
CA GLY A 46 15.88 12.70 4.10
C GLY A 46 14.94 13.89 3.92
N PRO A 47 15.30 14.81 3.02
CA PRO A 47 14.42 15.92 2.70
C PRO A 47 13.13 15.42 2.09
N GLY A 48 12.00 15.92 2.56
CA GLY A 48 10.70 15.49 2.09
C GLY A 48 9.56 16.33 2.62
N LEU A 49 8.38 16.11 2.04
CA LEU A 49 7.13 16.66 2.57
C LEU A 49 6.63 15.69 3.63
N ARG A 50 6.42 16.21 4.84
CA ARG A 50 5.92 15.45 6.00
C ARG A 50 4.62 16.04 6.49
N GLY A 51 3.89 15.26 7.24
CA GLY A 51 2.66 15.68 7.89
C GLY A 51 1.84 14.48 8.34
N GLU A 52 0.61 14.76 8.72
CA GLU A 52 -0.33 13.73 9.18
C GLU A 52 -1.67 13.88 8.43
N LEU A 53 -2.26 12.76 8.04
CA LEU A 53 -3.60 12.72 7.46
C LEU A 53 -4.61 12.40 8.54
N LEU A 54 -5.62 13.25 8.68
CA LEU A 54 -6.68 13.07 9.66
C LEU A 54 -7.91 12.41 9.03
N GLY A 55 -8.53 11.49 9.78
CA GLY A 55 -9.79 10.86 9.38
C GLY A 55 -9.65 9.70 8.39
N VAL A 56 -8.46 9.10 8.30
CA VAL A 56 -8.24 7.89 7.51
C VAL A 56 -8.81 6.69 8.27
N ALA A 57 -9.72 5.95 7.64
CA ALA A 57 -10.25 4.73 8.25
C ALA A 57 -9.17 3.63 8.32
N ALA A 58 -9.33 2.73 9.29
CA ALA A 58 -8.50 1.53 9.35
C ALA A 58 -8.63 0.72 8.04
N ASP A 59 -7.52 0.14 7.60
CA ASP A 59 -7.44 -0.67 6.37
C ASP A 59 -7.77 0.07 5.06
N ALA A 60 -7.91 1.40 5.09
CA ALA A 60 -8.02 2.19 3.87
C ALA A 60 -6.67 2.34 3.17
N ASP A 61 -6.67 2.26 1.84
CA ASP A 61 -5.50 2.52 1.02
C ASP A 61 -5.41 4.01 0.70
N VAL A 62 -4.26 4.60 0.96
CA VAL A 62 -4.00 6.01 0.76
C VAL A 62 -2.91 6.21 -0.27
N ASP A 63 -3.23 6.95 -1.31
CA ASP A 63 -2.27 7.37 -2.33
C ASP A 63 -2.05 8.89 -2.20
N LEU A 64 -0.85 9.29 -1.87
CA LEU A 64 -0.43 10.70 -1.93
C LEU A 64 0.49 10.91 -3.13
N ALA A 65 0.26 11.96 -3.89
CA ALA A 65 1.05 12.31 -5.05
C ALA A 65 1.38 13.80 -5.09
N LEU A 66 2.65 14.11 -5.35
CA LEU A 66 3.10 15.45 -5.68
C LEU A 66 3.09 15.59 -7.20
N LEU A 67 2.28 16.52 -7.68
CA LEU A 67 2.00 16.72 -9.09
C LEU A 67 2.46 18.11 -9.56
N GLY A 68 2.99 18.17 -10.75
CA GLY A 68 3.09 19.42 -11.50
C GLY A 68 1.80 19.63 -12.30
N VAL A 69 1.10 20.73 -12.04
CA VAL A 69 -0.17 21.06 -12.70
C VAL A 69 -0.05 22.34 -13.54
N ASP A 70 -0.72 22.35 -14.68
CA ASP A 70 -0.80 23.55 -15.53
C ASP A 70 -1.71 24.64 -14.92
N MET A 71 -1.78 25.79 -15.57
CA MET A 71 -2.63 26.91 -15.12
C MET A 71 -4.13 26.57 -15.05
N ARG A 72 -4.56 25.50 -15.71
CA ARG A 72 -5.93 24.99 -15.67
C ARG A 72 -6.12 23.91 -14.60
N GLY A 73 -5.10 23.64 -13.77
CA GLY A 73 -5.14 22.61 -12.72
C GLY A 73 -5.07 21.18 -13.22
N ARG A 74 -4.64 20.97 -14.48
CA ARG A 74 -4.50 19.64 -15.06
C ARG A 74 -3.10 19.08 -14.76
N PRO A 75 -3.02 17.84 -14.23
CA PRO A 75 -1.74 17.20 -14.01
C PRO A 75 -0.95 17.03 -15.31
N ARG A 76 0.31 17.43 -15.29
CA ARG A 76 1.26 17.32 -16.40
C ARG A 76 2.48 16.49 -16.05
N ALA A 77 2.83 16.45 -14.76
CA ALA A 77 3.96 15.68 -14.27
C ALA A 77 3.61 15.05 -12.93
N LEU A 78 4.06 13.81 -12.72
CA LEU A 78 4.11 13.16 -11.43
C LEU A 78 5.54 13.30 -10.92
N LEU A 79 5.73 14.01 -9.81
CA LEU A 79 7.05 14.26 -9.23
C LEU A 79 7.40 13.23 -8.14
N GLY A 80 6.43 12.82 -7.37
CA GLY A 80 6.61 11.81 -6.34
C GLY A 80 5.28 11.26 -5.87
N GLN A 81 5.32 10.06 -5.30
CA GLN A 81 4.13 9.46 -4.70
C GLN A 81 4.52 8.56 -3.53
N VAL A 82 3.58 8.36 -2.63
CA VAL A 82 3.69 7.42 -1.52
C VAL A 82 2.35 6.73 -1.31
N HIS A 83 2.43 5.42 -1.05
CA HIS A 83 1.28 4.59 -0.69
C HIS A 83 1.34 4.28 0.79
N LEU A 84 0.23 4.46 1.48
CA LEU A 84 0.10 4.23 2.91
C LEU A 84 -1.15 3.40 3.19
N ARG A 85 -1.15 2.76 4.36
CA ARG A 85 -2.31 2.02 4.86
C ARG A 85 -2.84 2.69 6.11
N GLY A 86 -4.14 2.96 6.13
CA GLY A 86 -4.81 3.55 7.27
C GLY A 86 -4.81 2.60 8.48
N ASN A 87 -4.60 3.16 9.65
CA ASN A 87 -4.65 2.46 10.94
C ASN A 87 -5.83 2.90 11.81
N GLY A 88 -6.69 3.80 11.31
CA GLY A 88 -7.81 4.38 12.05
C GLY A 88 -7.44 5.56 12.94
N GLU A 89 -6.17 5.95 12.96
CA GLU A 89 -5.65 7.10 13.69
C GLU A 89 -5.12 8.18 12.73
N ALA A 90 -4.51 9.23 13.27
CA ALA A 90 -3.75 10.18 12.47
C ALA A 90 -2.61 9.44 11.76
N LEU A 91 -2.61 9.46 10.43
CA LEU A 91 -1.67 8.70 9.62
C LEU A 91 -0.49 9.58 9.20
N PRO A 92 0.70 9.38 9.80
CA PRO A 92 1.87 10.15 9.41
C PRO A 92 2.32 9.74 8.00
N PHE A 93 2.79 10.71 7.23
CA PHE A 93 3.37 10.48 5.91
C PHE A 93 4.70 11.19 5.73
N HIS A 94 5.52 10.63 4.86
CA HIS A 94 6.72 11.24 4.35
C HIS A 94 6.82 10.96 2.85
N LEU A 95 6.82 12.02 2.05
CA LEU A 95 7.03 11.96 0.61
C LEU A 95 8.42 12.48 0.30
N PRO A 96 9.36 11.61 -0.08
CA PRO A 96 10.75 12.01 -0.31
C PRO A 96 10.85 12.90 -1.55
N LEU A 97 11.70 13.92 -1.46
CA LEU A 97 11.97 14.88 -2.53
C LEU A 97 13.33 14.66 -3.22
N ASN A 98 13.91 13.47 -3.07
CA ASN A 98 15.25 13.17 -3.57
C ASN A 98 15.36 13.42 -5.08
N ASN A 99 16.27 14.33 -5.45
CA ASN A 99 16.57 14.67 -6.85
C ASN A 99 15.38 15.18 -7.69
N LEU A 100 14.32 15.65 -7.06
CA LEU A 100 13.20 16.25 -7.78
C LEU A 100 13.56 17.67 -8.23
N GLN A 101 13.27 17.97 -9.48
CA GLN A 101 13.36 19.33 -10.04
C GLN A 101 11.96 19.86 -10.27
N ALA A 102 11.72 21.07 -9.77
CA ALA A 102 10.45 21.74 -10.02
C ALA A 102 10.39 22.17 -11.50
N PRO A 103 9.37 21.72 -12.24
CA PRO A 103 9.14 22.24 -13.58
C PRO A 103 8.82 23.74 -13.53
N GLN A 104 9.49 24.55 -14.34
CA GLN A 104 9.39 26.02 -14.26
C GLN A 104 8.00 26.60 -14.61
N ASP A 105 7.23 25.87 -15.43
CA ASP A 105 5.93 26.32 -15.93
C ASP A 105 4.74 25.65 -15.24
N LEU A 106 4.98 24.88 -14.19
CA LEU A 106 3.95 24.12 -13.49
C LEU A 106 3.89 24.52 -12.02
N ARG A 107 2.66 24.57 -11.48
CA ARG A 107 2.45 24.68 -10.04
C ARG A 107 2.57 23.32 -9.41
N LEU A 108 3.14 23.26 -8.23
CA LEU A 108 3.24 22.02 -7.48
C LEU A 108 2.01 21.86 -6.58
N GLU A 109 1.38 20.70 -6.66
CA GLU A 109 0.23 20.38 -5.83
C GLU A 109 0.38 18.98 -5.22
N LEU A 110 0.26 18.91 -3.91
CA LEU A 110 0.05 17.65 -3.21
C LEU A 110 -1.43 17.29 -3.28
N ARG A 111 -1.72 16.11 -3.79
CA ARG A 111 -3.06 15.53 -3.85
C ARG A 111 -3.08 14.16 -3.20
N GLY A 112 -4.21 13.79 -2.61
CA GLY A 112 -4.38 12.49 -1.99
C GLY A 112 -5.71 11.85 -2.35
N ARG A 113 -5.72 10.53 -2.38
CA ARG A 113 -6.89 9.68 -2.61
C ARG A 113 -6.92 8.62 -1.53
N VAL A 114 -8.09 8.38 -0.97
CA VAL A 114 -8.29 7.31 0.01
C VAL A 114 -9.34 6.37 -0.54
N SER A 115 -8.96 5.13 -0.68
CA SER A 115 -9.82 4.06 -1.19
C SER A 115 -10.06 3.03 -0.09
N GLN A 116 -11.27 2.50 -0.03
CA GLN A 116 -11.63 1.40 0.85
C GLN A 116 -12.35 0.33 0.05
N SER A 117 -11.86 -0.90 0.12
CA SER A 117 -12.38 -2.01 -0.69
C SER A 117 -12.44 -1.67 -2.20
N GLY A 118 -11.42 -0.97 -2.70
CA GLY A 118 -11.32 -0.58 -4.11
C GLY A 118 -12.19 0.61 -4.53
N ARG A 119 -12.94 1.22 -3.61
CA ARG A 119 -13.77 2.40 -3.88
C ARG A 119 -13.13 3.65 -3.31
N LEU A 120 -13.08 4.71 -4.10
CA LEU A 120 -12.66 6.02 -3.63
C LEU A 120 -13.69 6.54 -2.61
N VAL A 121 -13.24 6.81 -1.37
CA VAL A 121 -14.11 7.26 -0.27
C VAL A 121 -13.80 8.68 0.18
N GLN A 122 -12.53 9.07 0.12
CA GLN A 122 -12.09 10.41 0.53
C GLN A 122 -10.99 10.91 -0.40
N ARG A 123 -10.74 12.19 -0.34
CA ARG A 123 -9.63 12.84 -1.05
C ARG A 123 -9.00 13.93 -0.18
N LEU A 124 -7.72 14.18 -0.39
CA LEU A 124 -7.07 15.38 0.11
C LEU A 124 -7.36 16.52 -0.87
N PRO A 125 -7.92 17.65 -0.42
CA PRO A 125 -7.98 18.85 -1.24
C PRO A 125 -6.60 19.24 -1.74
N ALA A 126 -6.52 19.71 -2.99
CA ALA A 126 -5.24 20.10 -3.57
C ALA A 126 -4.52 21.11 -2.69
N ARG A 127 -3.29 20.77 -2.26
CA ARG A 127 -2.44 21.63 -1.45
C ARG A 127 -1.30 22.16 -2.32
N THR A 128 -1.23 23.45 -2.52
CA THR A 128 -0.13 24.08 -3.26
C THR A 128 1.15 23.97 -2.45
N ILE A 129 2.22 23.53 -3.10
CA ILE A 129 3.59 23.48 -2.57
C ILE A 129 4.38 24.56 -3.31
N THR A 130 4.96 25.48 -2.57
CA THR A 130 5.70 26.61 -3.16
C THR A 130 7.13 26.25 -3.50
N GLU A 131 7.73 25.38 -2.72
CA GLU A 131 9.13 24.98 -2.87
C GLU A 131 9.30 23.48 -2.66
N LEU A 132 10.23 22.88 -3.40
CA LEU A 132 10.67 21.49 -3.18
C LEU A 132 11.77 21.47 -2.11
N SER A 133 11.41 21.79 -0.89
CA SER A 133 12.27 21.76 0.28
C SER A 133 11.69 20.86 1.37
N ASP A 134 12.51 20.57 2.36
CA ASP A 134 12.04 19.82 3.54
C ASP A 134 11.00 20.65 4.29
N GLN A 135 9.77 20.18 4.31
CA GLN A 135 8.63 20.90 4.89
C GLN A 135 7.74 19.97 5.71
N ASP A 136 7.30 20.49 6.85
CA ASP A 136 6.20 19.90 7.61
C ASP A 136 4.92 20.64 7.26
N LEU A 137 3.97 19.91 6.68
CA LEU A 137 2.66 20.42 6.26
C LEU A 137 1.61 20.36 7.39
N GLY A 138 1.99 19.79 8.54
CA GLY A 138 1.12 19.61 9.69
C GLY A 138 -0.03 18.63 9.42
N ALA A 139 -1.13 18.83 10.14
CA ALA A 139 -2.31 17.98 10.02
C ALA A 139 -3.15 18.37 8.80
N LEU A 140 -3.38 17.42 7.91
CA LEU A 140 -4.14 17.60 6.67
C LEU A 140 -5.48 16.89 6.78
N GLN A 141 -6.56 17.66 6.58
CA GLN A 141 -7.93 17.16 6.65
C GLN A 141 -8.36 16.56 5.31
N LEU A 142 -8.85 15.33 5.35
CA LEU A 142 -9.49 14.69 4.21
C LEU A 142 -10.96 15.13 4.10
N VAL A 143 -11.47 15.12 2.88
CA VAL A 143 -12.86 15.38 2.57
C VAL A 143 -13.49 14.19 1.84
N PRO A 144 -14.80 13.94 1.98
CA PRO A 144 -15.46 12.90 1.21
C PRO A 144 -15.21 13.07 -0.29
N ALA A 145 -15.04 11.95 -0.98
CA ALA A 145 -15.01 11.94 -2.45
C ALA A 145 -16.43 12.17 -2.99
N PRO A 146 -16.58 12.83 -4.14
CA PRO A 146 -17.88 13.02 -4.79
C PRO A 146 -18.46 11.70 -5.31
#